data_20e321b2c532d48a65c3d9e29c14956c
#
_entry.id   20e321b2c532d48a65c3d9e29c14956c
#
_cell.length_a   1.000
_cell.length_b   1.000
_cell.length_c   1.000
_cell.angle_alpha   90.00
_cell.angle_beta   90.00
_cell.angle_gamma   90.00
#
_symmetry.space_group_name_H-M   'P 1'
#
loop_
_entity.id
_entity.type
_entity.pdbx_description
1 polymer ?
#
loop_
_entity_poly.entity_id
_entity_poly.type
_entity_poly.pdbx_seq_one_letter_code
_entity_poly.pdbx_strand_id
1 'polypeptide(L)'
;TVVYKAKGEAPGVDVPLIQVCTRYTSEGSHLKSDMIISPTLMTSEHRPTQIDIDDGDNYLGLSAGVQLAVGSGELRLKSADPNDPPYLDYNYLVGDWDRARMRESVRICLDIAKQSGMADIIEGPMDPDESDSESDDALDAWLLRNVRTSHHISGTCKMGPDSAEMAVVDQYGKARGLEGLRVADASIMPDCIRANTNVTSMVIGERIADFIKNGK
;
A
#
# COMPACT_ATOMS: atom_id res chain seq x y z
N THR A 1 6.12 1.66 7.96
CA THR A 1 6.48 0.52 8.82
C THR A 1 7.12 1.04 10.08
N VAL A 2 6.64 0.60 11.24
CA VAL A 2 7.32 0.80 12.53
C VAL A 2 8.36 -0.31 12.68
N VAL A 3 9.60 0.04 13.00
CA VAL A 3 10.72 -0.89 13.03
C VAL A 3 11.24 -1.08 14.45
N TYR A 4 11.51 -2.32 14.79
CA TYR A 4 12.02 -2.75 16.09
C TYR A 4 13.27 -3.58 15.92
N LYS A 5 14.27 -3.40 16.79
CA LYS A 5 15.36 -4.34 16.91
C LYS A 5 14.84 -5.64 17.55
N ALA A 6 15.09 -6.77 16.91
CA ALA A 6 14.65 -8.07 17.39
C ALA A 6 15.69 -8.67 18.35
N LYS A 7 15.22 -9.39 19.38
CA LYS A 7 16.05 -10.21 20.27
C LYS A 7 16.30 -11.57 19.64
N GLY A 8 17.52 -12.07 19.73
CA GLY A 8 17.86 -13.41 19.26
C GLY A 8 18.23 -13.50 17.78
N GLU A 9 18.36 -14.72 17.29
CA GLU A 9 18.76 -14.99 15.91
C GLU A 9 17.59 -14.82 14.93
N ALA A 10 17.91 -14.40 13.71
CA ALA A 10 16.92 -14.33 12.63
C ALA A 10 16.35 -15.73 12.36
N PRO A 11 15.04 -15.87 12.15
CA PRO A 11 14.51 -17.11 11.64
C PRO A 11 15.12 -17.42 10.27
N GLY A 12 15.28 -18.72 9.97
CA GLY A 12 15.91 -19.17 8.74
C GLY A 12 15.19 -18.67 7.46
N VAL A 13 15.89 -18.74 6.35
CA VAL A 13 15.43 -18.27 5.02
C VAL A 13 14.12 -18.87 4.52
N ASP A 14 13.68 -19.97 5.09
CA ASP A 14 12.43 -20.67 4.71
C ASP A 14 11.17 -20.12 5.43
N VAL A 15 11.32 -19.10 6.27
CA VAL A 15 10.19 -18.50 6.99
C VAL A 15 9.56 -17.41 6.14
N PRO A 16 8.23 -17.44 5.87
CA PRO A 16 7.56 -16.39 5.15
C PRO A 16 7.74 -15.03 5.81
N LEU A 17 8.05 -14.00 5.02
CA LEU A 17 8.26 -12.61 5.52
C LEU A 17 7.02 -12.06 6.22
N ILE A 18 5.83 -12.43 5.74
CA ILE A 18 4.53 -12.04 6.30
C ILE A 18 3.75 -13.32 6.55
N GLN A 19 3.46 -13.62 7.82
CA GLN A 19 2.75 -14.84 8.22
C GLN A 19 1.30 -14.59 8.63
N VAL A 20 1.02 -13.39 9.11
CA VAL A 20 -0.29 -12.97 9.61
C VAL A 20 -0.51 -11.49 9.32
N CYS A 21 -1.76 -11.10 9.21
CA CYS A 21 -2.14 -9.69 9.18
C CYS A 21 -3.40 -9.46 9.99
N THR A 22 -3.53 -8.28 10.56
CA THR A 22 -4.74 -7.81 11.21
C THR A 22 -5.41 -6.75 10.34
N ARG A 23 -6.70 -6.88 10.13
CA ARG A 23 -7.53 -5.86 9.49
C ARG A 23 -8.46 -5.27 10.52
N TYR A 24 -8.57 -3.96 10.55
CA TYR A 24 -9.46 -3.26 11.46
C TYR A 24 -10.13 -2.06 10.77
N THR A 25 -11.13 -1.51 11.41
CA THR A 25 -11.80 -0.29 10.97
C THR A 25 -11.26 0.86 11.81
N SER A 26 -10.72 1.88 11.15
CA SER A 26 -10.19 3.07 11.83
C SER A 26 -11.30 3.83 12.56
N GLU A 27 -10.92 4.56 13.59
CA GLU A 27 -11.87 5.34 14.40
C GLU A 27 -12.65 6.35 13.54
N GLY A 28 -13.96 6.40 13.74
CA GLY A 28 -14.85 7.27 12.97
C GLY A 28 -15.09 6.86 11.51
N SER A 29 -14.49 5.75 11.04
CA SER A 29 -14.67 5.30 9.67
C SER A 29 -15.98 4.54 9.46
N HIS A 30 -16.68 4.88 8.38
CA HIS A 30 -17.82 4.10 7.88
C HIS A 30 -17.38 2.96 6.92
N LEU A 31 -16.10 2.91 6.59
CA LEU A 31 -15.50 1.92 5.69
C LEU A 31 -14.95 0.75 6.51
N LYS A 32 -15.67 -0.36 6.55
CA LYS A 32 -15.23 -1.55 7.31
C LYS A 32 -13.90 -2.08 6.78
N SER A 33 -12.99 -2.40 7.72
CA SER A 33 -11.67 -3.01 7.42
C SER A 33 -10.85 -2.16 6.44
N ASP A 34 -10.83 -0.87 6.64
CA ASP A 34 -10.11 0.11 5.83
C ASP A 34 -8.61 0.21 6.16
N MET A 35 -8.14 -0.50 7.19
CA MET A 35 -6.75 -0.54 7.62
C MET A 35 -6.22 -1.98 7.74
N ILE A 36 -4.91 -2.12 7.55
CA ILE A 36 -4.20 -3.39 7.73
C ILE A 36 -2.90 -3.15 8.50
N ILE A 37 -2.57 -4.08 9.41
CA ILE A 37 -1.25 -4.16 10.05
C ILE A 37 -0.70 -5.56 9.81
N SER A 38 0.54 -5.64 9.35
CA SER A 38 1.24 -6.90 9.08
C SER A 38 2.59 -6.89 9.74
N PRO A 39 2.91 -7.86 10.62
CA PRO A 39 4.29 -8.11 11.01
C PRO A 39 5.11 -8.52 9.79
N THR A 40 6.32 -8.02 9.71
CA THR A 40 7.25 -8.31 8.62
C THR A 40 8.63 -8.55 9.20
N LEU A 41 9.21 -9.69 8.89
CA LEU A 41 10.63 -9.92 9.15
C LEU A 41 11.44 -9.04 8.23
N MET A 42 12.43 -8.35 8.77
CA MET A 42 13.36 -7.54 8.02
C MET A 42 14.73 -8.19 8.03
N THR A 43 15.24 -8.41 6.84
CA THR A 43 16.59 -8.93 6.61
C THR A 43 17.39 -7.86 5.86
N SER A 44 18.71 -8.05 5.75
CA SER A 44 19.58 -7.17 4.95
C SER A 44 19.10 -7.00 3.50
N GLU A 45 18.40 -8.00 2.95
CA GLU A 45 17.83 -7.98 1.59
C GLU A 45 16.45 -7.34 1.50
N HIS A 46 15.68 -7.35 2.60
CA HIS A 46 14.29 -6.88 2.66
C HIS A 46 14.12 -5.83 3.76
N ARG A 47 14.82 -4.71 3.64
CA ARG A 47 14.78 -3.60 4.59
C ARG A 47 14.17 -2.33 3.98
N PRO A 48 13.53 -1.47 4.77
CA PRO A 48 13.24 -0.11 4.35
C PRO A 48 14.57 0.61 4.02
N THR A 49 14.63 1.26 2.88
CA THR A 49 15.86 1.89 2.37
C THR A 49 16.39 3.07 3.20
N GLN A 50 15.71 3.43 4.29
CA GLN A 50 15.99 4.63 5.10
C GLN A 50 16.57 4.33 6.48
N ILE A 51 16.66 3.06 6.86
CA ILE A 51 17.21 2.67 8.15
C ILE A 51 18.56 2.01 7.90
N ASP A 52 19.62 2.56 8.49
CA ASP A 52 20.89 1.86 8.57
C ASP A 52 20.72 0.67 9.50
N ILE A 53 20.75 -0.50 8.91
CA ILE A 53 20.67 -1.77 9.61
C ILE A 53 22.08 -2.35 9.61
N ASP A 54 22.65 -2.56 10.79
CA ASP A 54 23.94 -3.20 10.93
C ASP A 54 23.88 -4.64 10.43
N ASP A 55 24.90 -5.04 9.65
CA ASP A 55 25.04 -6.42 9.19
C ASP A 55 25.19 -7.36 10.40
N GLY A 56 24.20 -8.24 10.57
CA GLY A 56 24.14 -9.21 11.66
C GLY A 56 23.05 -8.96 12.71
N ASP A 57 22.44 -7.79 12.72
CA ASP A 57 21.27 -7.50 13.55
C ASP A 57 19.97 -7.96 12.87
N ASN A 58 19.01 -8.35 13.68
CA ASN A 58 17.68 -8.77 13.23
C ASN A 58 16.66 -7.71 13.59
N TYR A 59 15.72 -7.51 12.69
CA TYR A 59 14.69 -6.48 12.84
C TYR A 59 13.32 -7.05 12.53
N LEU A 60 12.34 -6.51 13.24
CA LEU A 60 10.94 -6.79 13.01
C LEU A 60 10.21 -5.49 12.65
N GLY A 61 9.43 -5.53 11.60
CA GLY A 61 8.56 -4.43 11.20
C GLY A 61 7.10 -4.70 11.53
N LEU A 62 6.38 -3.67 11.95
CA LEU A 62 4.92 -3.63 11.90
C LEU A 62 4.51 -2.66 10.79
N SER A 63 4.12 -3.21 9.65
CA SER A 63 3.70 -2.43 8.48
C SER A 63 2.24 -2.07 8.58
N ALA A 64 1.96 -0.77 8.71
CA ALA A 64 0.62 -0.20 8.65
C ALA A 64 0.27 0.22 7.22
N GLY A 65 -0.97 -0.03 6.80
CA GLY A 65 -1.43 0.32 5.45
C GLY A 65 -2.89 0.72 5.39
N VAL A 66 -3.16 1.77 4.59
CA VAL A 66 -4.51 2.19 4.22
C VAL A 66 -5.01 1.31 3.08
N GLN A 67 -6.17 0.69 3.23
CA GLN A 67 -6.76 -0.18 2.21
C GLN A 67 -7.73 0.54 1.26
N LEU A 68 -8.39 1.58 1.71
CA LEU A 68 -9.29 2.42 0.93
C LEU A 68 -8.82 3.87 1.08
N ALA A 69 -7.71 4.21 0.40
CA ALA A 69 -7.25 5.59 0.37
C ALA A 69 -8.29 6.48 -0.34
N VAL A 70 -8.50 7.69 0.19
CA VAL A 70 -9.36 8.69 -0.46
C VAL A 70 -8.55 9.63 -1.34
N GLY A 71 -7.25 9.74 -1.12
CA GLY A 71 -6.33 10.49 -1.97
C GLY A 71 -6.08 9.81 -3.31
N SER A 72 -5.79 10.58 -4.32
CA SER A 72 -5.38 10.10 -5.64
C SER A 72 -4.17 10.87 -6.14
N GLY A 73 -3.34 10.20 -6.92
CA GLY A 73 -2.21 10.78 -7.62
C GLY A 73 -2.47 10.86 -9.12
N GLU A 74 -1.43 11.18 -9.87
CA GLU A 74 -1.52 11.27 -11.33
C GLU A 74 -0.32 10.64 -12.02
N LEU A 75 -0.55 10.18 -13.23
CA LEU A 75 0.48 9.71 -14.16
C LEU A 75 0.41 10.53 -15.43
N ARG A 76 1.56 11.05 -15.88
CA ARG A 76 1.67 11.81 -17.13
C ARG A 76 2.87 11.36 -17.96
N LEU A 77 2.74 11.38 -19.28
CA LEU A 77 3.90 11.23 -20.16
C LEU A 77 4.76 12.49 -20.09
N LYS A 78 6.08 12.32 -20.01
CA LYS A 78 7.06 13.40 -20.08
C LYS A 78 7.42 13.76 -21.52
N SER A 79 7.41 12.78 -22.42
CA SER A 79 7.73 12.93 -23.83
C SER A 79 7.01 11.86 -24.67
N ALA A 80 7.23 11.89 -25.98
CA ALA A 80 6.79 10.84 -26.90
C ALA A 80 7.76 9.66 -27.01
N ASP A 81 8.94 9.72 -26.36
CA ASP A 81 9.90 8.62 -26.32
C ASP A 81 9.40 7.54 -25.35
N PRO A 82 9.14 6.29 -25.82
CA PRO A 82 8.68 5.21 -24.95
C PRO A 82 9.70 4.76 -23.91
N ASN A 83 10.97 5.16 -24.03
CA ASN A 83 12.02 4.86 -23.05
C ASN A 83 12.07 5.89 -21.91
N ASP A 84 11.44 7.04 -22.06
CA ASP A 84 11.37 8.02 -20.98
C ASP A 84 10.40 7.55 -19.89
N PRO A 85 10.87 7.43 -18.61
CA PRO A 85 9.97 7.10 -17.52
C PRO A 85 8.88 8.17 -17.40
N PRO A 86 7.62 7.77 -17.18
CA PRO A 86 6.53 8.72 -16.97
C PRO A 86 6.76 9.56 -15.70
N TYR A 87 6.11 10.71 -15.65
CA TYR A 87 5.94 11.44 -14.39
C TYR A 87 4.91 10.70 -13.54
N LEU A 88 5.29 10.41 -12.29
CA LEU A 88 4.45 9.75 -11.30
C LEU A 88 4.34 10.66 -10.08
N ASP A 89 3.16 11.10 -9.78
CA ASP A 89 2.83 11.74 -8.52
C ASP A 89 1.86 10.84 -7.76
N TYR A 90 2.34 10.22 -6.71
CA TYR A 90 1.50 9.34 -5.88
C TYR A 90 0.59 10.13 -4.94
N ASN A 91 0.95 11.37 -4.59
CA ASN A 91 0.18 12.27 -3.76
C ASN A 91 -0.31 11.63 -2.44
N TYR A 92 0.57 10.80 -1.82
CA TYR A 92 0.24 10.08 -0.61
C TYR A 92 -0.02 11.00 0.57
N LEU A 93 -1.04 10.68 1.36
CA LEU A 93 -1.36 11.34 2.63
C LEU A 93 -1.62 12.85 2.51
N VAL A 94 -1.99 13.35 1.34
CA VAL A 94 -2.33 14.77 1.17
C VAL A 94 -3.60 15.14 1.95
N GLY A 95 -4.55 14.20 2.05
CA GLY A 95 -5.79 14.39 2.78
C GLY A 95 -5.66 14.10 4.28
N ASP A 96 -6.28 14.94 5.12
CA ASP A 96 -6.25 14.80 6.58
C ASP A 96 -6.84 13.47 7.06
N TRP A 97 -7.83 12.94 6.34
CA TRP A 97 -8.47 11.67 6.67
C TRP A 97 -7.49 10.49 6.58
N ASP A 98 -6.74 10.38 5.49
CA ASP A 98 -5.75 9.31 5.32
C ASP A 98 -4.59 9.45 6.32
N ARG A 99 -4.17 10.70 6.64
CA ARG A 99 -3.17 10.95 7.68
C ARG A 99 -3.64 10.52 9.05
N ALA A 100 -4.87 10.89 9.44
CA ALA A 100 -5.42 10.52 10.74
C ALA A 100 -5.47 9.00 10.93
N ARG A 101 -5.92 8.27 9.92
CA ARG A 101 -5.95 6.79 9.92
C ARG A 101 -4.54 6.18 10.03
N MET A 102 -3.57 6.75 9.33
CA MET A 102 -2.20 6.30 9.41
C MET A 102 -1.57 6.59 10.76
N ARG A 103 -1.80 7.77 11.36
CA ARG A 103 -1.36 8.07 12.75
C ARG A 103 -1.93 7.07 13.75
N GLU A 104 -3.24 6.82 13.68
CA GLU A 104 -3.90 5.80 14.51
C GLU A 104 -3.20 4.44 14.35
N SER A 105 -2.95 4.00 13.12
CA SER A 105 -2.32 2.72 12.83
C SER A 105 -0.89 2.61 13.38
N VAL A 106 -0.11 3.69 13.29
CA VAL A 106 1.25 3.71 13.87
C VAL A 106 1.18 3.60 15.39
N ARG A 107 0.25 4.33 16.05
CA ARG A 107 0.04 4.22 17.50
C ARG A 107 -0.37 2.81 17.92
N ILE A 108 -1.25 2.16 17.16
CA ILE A 108 -1.61 0.76 17.40
C ILE A 108 -0.37 -0.14 17.26
N CYS A 109 0.50 0.07 16.28
CA CYS A 109 1.75 -0.68 16.16
C CYS A 109 2.65 -0.49 17.39
N LEU A 110 2.81 0.75 17.87
CA LEU A 110 3.57 1.05 19.09
C LEU A 110 2.96 0.40 20.34
N ASP A 111 1.63 0.32 20.43
CA ASP A 111 0.93 -0.32 21.54
C ASP A 111 0.98 -1.86 21.48
N ILE A 112 0.95 -2.44 20.28
CA ILE A 112 1.17 -3.89 20.08
C ILE A 112 2.57 -4.28 20.60
N ALA A 113 3.58 -3.47 20.35
CA ALA A 113 4.94 -3.72 20.79
C ALA A 113 5.09 -3.78 22.33
N LYS A 114 4.22 -3.09 23.07
CA LYS A 114 4.21 -3.11 24.55
C LYS A 114 3.57 -4.38 25.14
N GLN A 115 2.87 -5.18 24.34
CA GLN A 115 2.25 -6.42 24.81
C GLN A 115 3.32 -7.48 25.11
N SER A 116 3.09 -8.31 26.14
CA SER A 116 4.09 -9.24 26.64
C SER A 116 4.70 -10.14 25.55
N GLY A 117 3.86 -10.68 24.64
CA GLY A 117 4.35 -11.54 23.57
C GLY A 117 5.28 -10.84 22.56
N MET A 118 5.11 -9.52 22.35
CA MET A 118 6.01 -8.73 21.52
C MET A 118 7.23 -8.26 22.30
N ALA A 119 7.05 -7.79 23.54
CA ALA A 119 8.13 -7.32 24.40
C ALA A 119 9.17 -8.41 24.68
N ASP A 120 8.80 -9.68 24.61
CA ASP A 120 9.72 -10.80 24.78
C ASP A 120 10.68 -10.97 23.59
N ILE A 121 10.30 -10.52 22.38
CA ILE A 121 11.06 -10.75 21.14
C ILE A 121 11.67 -9.48 20.54
N ILE A 122 11.37 -8.28 21.07
CA ILE A 122 11.92 -7.00 20.60
C ILE A 122 12.62 -6.23 21.72
N GLU A 123 13.58 -5.36 21.35
CA GLU A 123 14.29 -4.48 22.30
C GLU A 123 13.62 -3.11 22.48
N GLY A 124 12.78 -2.69 21.54
CA GLY A 124 12.09 -1.40 21.54
C GLY A 124 11.98 -0.83 20.13
N PRO A 125 11.22 0.27 19.95
CA PRO A 125 11.10 0.91 18.65
C PRO A 125 12.43 1.58 18.27
N MET A 126 12.77 1.48 16.99
CA MET A 126 13.89 2.18 16.37
C MET A 126 13.41 3.31 15.46
N ASP A 127 12.29 3.08 14.77
CA ASP A 127 11.67 4.03 13.84
C ASP A 127 10.15 3.79 13.82
N PRO A 128 9.31 4.80 14.14
CA PRO A 128 9.67 6.15 14.62
C PRO A 128 10.38 6.13 15.97
N ASP A 129 11.20 7.14 16.20
CA ASP A 129 11.75 7.40 17.52
C ASP A 129 10.73 8.12 18.44
N GLU A 130 11.15 8.40 19.69
CA GLU A 130 10.27 9.02 20.66
C GLU A 130 9.83 10.42 20.23
N SER A 131 10.71 11.21 19.61
CA SER A 131 10.41 12.57 19.13
C SER A 131 9.48 12.59 17.93
N ASP A 132 9.56 11.60 17.04
CA ASP A 132 8.67 11.45 15.88
C ASP A 132 7.23 11.10 16.31
N SER A 133 7.03 10.57 17.50
CA SER A 133 5.71 10.11 17.99
C SER A 133 5.09 10.98 19.09
N GLU A 134 5.76 12.06 19.51
CA GLU A 134 5.31 12.93 20.61
C GLU A 134 4.06 13.75 20.31
N SER A 135 3.78 14.07 19.06
CA SER A 135 2.63 14.85 18.62
C SER A 135 2.07 14.37 17.27
N ASP A 136 0.87 14.84 16.91
CA ASP A 136 0.28 14.57 15.60
C ASP A 136 1.14 15.17 14.47
N ASP A 137 1.66 16.37 14.66
CA ASP A 137 2.49 17.07 13.66
C ASP A 137 3.83 16.34 13.45
N ALA A 138 4.47 15.89 14.53
CA ALA A 138 5.71 15.11 14.45
C ALA A 138 5.47 13.79 13.72
N LEU A 139 4.39 13.10 14.07
CA LEU A 139 4.02 11.83 13.42
C LEU A 139 3.63 12.01 11.95
N ASP A 140 2.96 13.11 11.59
CA ASP A 140 2.67 13.46 10.19
C ASP A 140 3.97 13.71 9.41
N ALA A 141 4.92 14.43 9.98
CA ALA A 141 6.22 14.65 9.37
C ALA A 141 6.98 13.33 9.16
N TRP A 142 6.96 12.43 10.13
CA TRP A 142 7.51 11.08 9.99
C TRP A 142 6.79 10.27 8.91
N LEU A 143 5.46 10.26 8.90
CA LEU A 143 4.65 9.55 7.90
C LEU A 143 4.99 10.03 6.49
N LEU A 144 5.08 11.33 6.24
CA LEU A 144 5.38 11.89 4.93
C LEU A 144 6.80 11.52 4.44
N ARG A 145 7.76 11.37 5.35
CA ARG A 145 9.11 10.90 5.00
C ARG A 145 9.15 9.39 4.70
N ASN A 146 8.23 8.60 5.30
CA ASN A 146 8.30 7.14 5.33
C ASN A 146 7.18 6.43 4.55
N VAL A 147 6.15 7.15 4.08
CA VAL A 147 5.07 6.54 3.29
C VAL A 147 5.59 5.99 1.96
N ARG A 148 5.12 4.80 1.62
CA ARG A 148 5.50 4.09 0.39
C ARG A 148 4.31 3.39 -0.24
N THR A 149 4.51 3.01 -1.49
CA THR A 149 3.55 2.13 -2.18
C THR A 149 3.52 0.74 -1.55
N SER A 150 2.33 0.15 -1.48
CA SER A 150 2.14 -1.27 -1.20
C SER A 150 2.11 -2.12 -2.49
N HIS A 151 2.51 -1.56 -3.63
CA HIS A 151 2.50 -2.20 -4.96
C HIS A 151 1.10 -2.59 -5.46
N HIS A 152 0.07 -1.86 -5.02
CA HIS A 152 -1.34 -2.12 -5.36
C HIS A 152 -2.00 -0.92 -6.04
N ILE A 153 -1.24 -0.22 -6.89
CA ILE A 153 -1.74 0.91 -7.68
C ILE A 153 -2.84 0.44 -8.63
N SER A 154 -3.91 1.22 -8.73
CA SER A 154 -5.07 0.93 -9.55
C SER A 154 -5.69 2.21 -10.12
N GLY A 155 -6.59 2.09 -11.07
CA GLY A 155 -7.43 3.20 -11.53
C GLY A 155 -6.79 4.17 -12.53
N THR A 156 -5.60 3.93 -13.06
CA THR A 156 -4.95 4.81 -14.05
C THR A 156 -5.63 4.77 -15.43
N CYS A 157 -6.39 3.71 -15.72
CA CYS A 157 -7.24 3.56 -16.92
C CYS A 157 -8.67 3.21 -16.51
N LYS A 158 -9.21 3.87 -15.48
CA LYS A 158 -10.44 3.45 -14.82
C LYS A 158 -11.63 3.29 -15.77
N MET A 159 -12.42 2.26 -15.50
CA MET A 159 -13.68 2.07 -16.21
C MET A 159 -14.75 3.01 -15.68
N GLY A 160 -15.70 3.36 -16.55
CA GLY A 160 -16.86 4.16 -16.16
C GLY A 160 -17.87 4.28 -17.27
N PRO A 161 -19.06 4.82 -16.97
CA PRO A 161 -20.07 5.14 -17.97
C PRO A 161 -19.60 6.26 -18.91
N ASP A 162 -20.31 6.45 -20.04
CA ASP A 162 -19.99 7.50 -21.02
C ASP A 162 -20.06 8.91 -20.43
N SER A 163 -20.83 9.08 -19.38
CA SER A 163 -20.96 10.35 -18.66
C SER A 163 -19.78 10.66 -17.73
N ALA A 164 -18.88 9.70 -17.47
CA ALA A 164 -17.73 9.89 -16.61
C ALA A 164 -16.55 10.43 -17.43
N GLU A 165 -16.25 11.72 -17.28
CA GLU A 165 -15.19 12.43 -18.02
C GLU A 165 -13.82 11.76 -17.93
N MET A 166 -13.48 11.20 -16.75
CA MET A 166 -12.20 10.53 -16.51
C MET A 166 -12.20 9.03 -16.82
N ALA A 167 -13.28 8.49 -17.39
CA ALA A 167 -13.30 7.07 -17.76
C ALA A 167 -12.50 6.83 -19.04
N VAL A 168 -11.48 5.95 -18.94
CA VAL A 168 -10.60 5.57 -20.04
C VAL A 168 -11.15 4.36 -20.81
N VAL A 169 -11.82 3.44 -20.12
CA VAL A 169 -12.40 2.24 -20.73
C VAL A 169 -13.88 2.07 -20.35
N ASP A 170 -14.60 1.32 -21.19
CA ASP A 170 -15.97 0.91 -20.90
C ASP A 170 -16.01 -0.36 -20.01
N GLN A 171 -17.22 -0.88 -19.73
CA GLN A 171 -17.45 -2.09 -18.94
C GLN A 171 -16.86 -3.37 -19.56
N TYR A 172 -16.45 -3.35 -20.83
CA TYR A 172 -15.82 -4.46 -21.55
C TYR A 172 -14.31 -4.27 -21.68
N GLY A 173 -13.75 -3.25 -21.02
CA GLY A 173 -12.33 -2.88 -21.09
C GLY A 173 -11.92 -2.24 -22.41
N LYS A 174 -12.85 -1.85 -23.28
CA LYS A 174 -12.55 -1.20 -24.55
C LYS A 174 -12.11 0.25 -24.31
N ALA A 175 -10.95 0.61 -24.86
CA ALA A 175 -10.43 1.97 -24.76
C ALA A 175 -11.30 2.96 -25.53
N ARG A 176 -11.67 4.08 -24.90
CA ARG A 176 -12.49 5.11 -25.52
C ARG A 176 -11.71 5.86 -26.58
N GLY A 177 -12.35 6.10 -27.72
CA GLY A 177 -11.73 6.82 -28.84
C GLY A 177 -10.71 6.01 -29.65
N LEU A 178 -10.51 4.74 -29.32
CA LEU A 178 -9.60 3.83 -30.03
C LEU A 178 -10.32 2.53 -30.41
N GLU A 179 -10.04 2.03 -31.61
CA GLU A 179 -10.56 0.74 -32.07
C GLU A 179 -9.54 -0.38 -31.82
N GLY A 180 -10.04 -1.56 -31.47
CA GLY A 180 -9.22 -2.77 -31.31
C GLY A 180 -8.35 -2.82 -30.05
N LEU A 181 -8.41 -1.82 -29.16
CA LEU A 181 -7.63 -1.77 -27.93
C LEU A 181 -8.50 -2.05 -26.70
N ARG A 182 -7.98 -2.87 -25.79
CA ARG A 182 -8.55 -3.12 -24.47
C ARG A 182 -7.49 -3.04 -23.39
N VAL A 183 -7.93 -2.70 -22.18
CA VAL A 183 -7.11 -2.78 -20.95
C VAL A 183 -7.71 -3.86 -20.05
N ALA A 184 -6.85 -4.72 -19.49
CA ALA A 184 -7.28 -5.91 -18.78
C ALA A 184 -6.45 -6.19 -17.50
N ASP A 185 -6.24 -5.16 -16.70
CA ASP A 185 -5.47 -5.23 -15.45
C ASP A 185 -6.06 -4.31 -14.36
N ALA A 186 -5.35 -4.14 -13.23
CA ALA A 186 -5.79 -3.32 -12.11
C ALA A 186 -6.06 -1.85 -12.48
N SER A 187 -5.52 -1.35 -13.58
CA SER A 187 -5.71 0.05 -13.99
C SER A 187 -7.15 0.38 -14.35
N ILE A 188 -7.96 -0.62 -14.74
CA ILE A 188 -9.37 -0.40 -15.07
C ILE A 188 -10.29 -0.28 -13.85
N MET A 189 -9.80 -0.58 -12.65
CA MET A 189 -10.63 -0.46 -11.43
C MET A 189 -11.11 0.99 -11.29
N PRO A 190 -12.43 1.22 -11.06
CA PRO A 190 -12.96 2.57 -10.93
C PRO A 190 -12.51 3.25 -9.62
N ASP A 191 -12.12 2.46 -8.64
CA ASP A 191 -11.61 2.89 -7.33
C ASP A 191 -10.70 1.83 -6.73
N CYS A 192 -9.91 2.17 -5.69
CA CYS A 192 -9.11 1.21 -4.96
C CYS A 192 -9.98 0.19 -4.22
N ILE A 193 -9.42 -1.00 -3.94
CA ILE A 193 -10.11 -2.07 -3.25
C ILE A 193 -9.50 -2.31 -1.86
N ARG A 194 -10.25 -3.00 -0.98
CA ARG A 194 -9.81 -3.38 0.37
C ARG A 194 -8.99 -4.67 0.40
N ALA A 195 -8.18 -4.90 -0.61
CA ALA A 195 -7.40 -6.14 -0.72
C ALA A 195 -6.18 -5.92 -1.63
N ASN A 196 -5.25 -6.87 -1.55
CA ASN A 196 -4.21 -7.01 -2.56
C ASN A 196 -4.85 -7.19 -3.93
N THR A 197 -4.31 -6.52 -4.94
CA THR A 197 -4.93 -6.43 -6.28
C THR A 197 -4.76 -7.68 -7.13
N ASN A 198 -3.90 -8.64 -6.74
CA ASN A 198 -3.54 -9.79 -7.56
C ASN A 198 -4.76 -10.60 -8.03
N VAL A 199 -5.59 -11.10 -7.10
CA VAL A 199 -6.75 -11.93 -7.44
C VAL A 199 -7.75 -11.15 -8.31
N THR A 200 -8.00 -9.88 -7.98
CA THR A 200 -8.90 -9.02 -8.76
C THR A 200 -8.35 -8.80 -10.18
N SER A 201 -7.04 -8.61 -10.33
CA SER A 201 -6.40 -8.48 -11.66
C SER A 201 -6.55 -9.74 -12.50
N MET A 202 -6.39 -10.93 -11.90
CA MET A 202 -6.65 -12.19 -12.61
C MET A 202 -8.11 -12.31 -13.05
N VAL A 203 -9.06 -11.96 -12.18
CA VAL A 203 -10.51 -11.97 -12.52
C VAL A 203 -10.81 -10.99 -13.65
N ILE A 204 -10.20 -9.80 -13.64
CA ILE A 204 -10.34 -8.82 -14.72
C ILE A 204 -9.82 -9.42 -16.03
N GLY A 205 -8.62 -10.00 -16.04
CA GLY A 205 -8.03 -10.64 -17.21
C GLY A 205 -8.90 -11.72 -17.81
N GLU A 206 -9.35 -12.68 -16.99
CA GLU A 206 -10.27 -13.75 -17.40
C GLU A 206 -11.60 -13.21 -17.95
N ARG A 207 -12.16 -12.18 -17.30
CA ARG A 207 -13.42 -11.60 -17.72
C ARG A 207 -13.32 -10.86 -19.06
N ILE A 208 -12.24 -10.11 -19.29
CA ILE A 208 -12.00 -9.42 -20.56
C ILE A 208 -11.72 -10.45 -21.66
N ALA A 209 -10.97 -11.52 -21.38
CA ALA A 209 -10.77 -12.60 -22.35
C ALA A 209 -12.08 -13.26 -22.77
N ASP A 210 -13.01 -13.49 -21.82
CA ASP A 210 -14.35 -14.01 -22.12
C ASP A 210 -15.16 -13.05 -23.01
N PHE A 211 -15.09 -11.75 -22.74
CA PHE A 211 -15.73 -10.74 -23.59
C PHE A 211 -15.19 -10.75 -25.03
N ILE A 212 -13.87 -10.88 -25.20
CA ILE A 212 -13.23 -10.97 -26.52
C ILE A 212 -13.74 -12.22 -27.28
N LYS A 213 -13.74 -13.38 -26.61
CA LYS A 213 -14.20 -14.65 -27.20
C LYS A 213 -15.66 -14.60 -27.66
N ASN A 214 -16.49 -13.85 -26.95
CA ASN A 214 -17.93 -13.73 -27.22
C ASN A 214 -18.29 -12.49 -28.07
N GLY A 215 -17.31 -11.79 -28.64
CA GLY A 215 -17.53 -10.65 -29.56
C GLY A 215 -18.12 -9.42 -28.89
N LYS A 216 -17.99 -9.27 -27.59
CA LYS A 216 -18.50 -8.10 -26.84
C LYS A 216 -17.51 -6.96 -26.85
#